data_fd72bb2899269c2c75a6172104fe4062
#
_entry.id   fd72bb2899269c2c75a6172104fe4062
#
_cell.length_a   1.000
_cell.length_b   1.000
_cell.length_c   1.000
_cell.angle_alpha   90.00
_cell.angle_beta   90.00
_cell.angle_gamma   90.00
#
_symmetry.space_group_name_H-M   'P 1'
#
loop_
_entity.id
_entity.type
_entity.pdbx_description
1 polymer ?
#
loop_
_entity_poly.entity_id
_entity_poly.type
_entity_poly.pdbx_seq_one_letter_code
_entity_poly.pdbx_strand_id
1 'polypeptide(L)'
;TCSLPILRHLPMTISVVNRKVLERRFQPSVLPALTEQVPGLFATSRGIMGYGVSTGAAGGMNLRGIGGSPTAGLLVLIDGHPQYMGLMGHPIADAYQTMLTDRVEVLRGPASVLYGSNAMGGVINIVTRKMQEDGVKTHAQIGYGSYNTLQTEVSNRIRKGRFSSVVTGSYNRTDGHRDNMEFEQYGGYAKLGYDFNDSWKLWGDVNITQFKASNPGEAGNPYIDNDSRITRGMTSLALENRYEKSSGALSFFYNWGRHKINDGYHPGGTPQESHFRSEERRVGKECRSR
;
A
#
# COMPACT_ATOMS: atom_id res chain seq x y z
N THR A 1 -5.17 10.64 14.54
CA THR A 1 -5.49 9.60 13.55
C THR A 1 -5.39 10.18 12.16
N CYS A 2 -4.45 9.66 11.35
CA CYS A 2 -4.30 10.02 9.93
C CYS A 2 -5.47 9.44 9.09
N SER A 3 -6.71 9.62 9.50
CA SER A 3 -7.88 9.35 8.67
C SER A 3 -8.15 10.54 7.76
N LEU A 4 -8.78 10.29 6.62
CA LEU A 4 -9.32 11.38 5.79
C LEU A 4 -10.19 12.31 6.63
N PRO A 5 -10.25 13.63 6.34
CA PRO A 5 -11.02 14.59 7.12
C PRO A 5 -12.45 14.11 7.35
N ILE A 6 -13.01 14.47 8.49
CA ILE A 6 -14.29 13.95 8.98
C ILE A 6 -15.36 13.98 7.89
N LEU A 7 -15.79 12.79 7.50
CA LEU A 7 -16.63 12.46 6.35
C LEU A 7 -17.99 13.17 6.29
N ARG A 8 -18.47 13.66 7.42
CA ARG A 8 -19.84 14.22 7.57
C ARG A 8 -20.02 15.62 6.96
N HIS A 9 -18.91 16.32 6.66
CA HIS A 9 -18.93 17.71 6.22
C HIS A 9 -18.35 17.94 4.82
N LEU A 10 -17.88 16.88 4.15
CA LEU A 10 -17.39 16.98 2.79
C LEU A 10 -18.48 16.55 1.81
N PRO A 11 -18.73 17.32 0.74
CA PRO A 11 -19.64 16.92 -0.34
C PRO A 11 -19.04 15.82 -1.23
N MET A 12 -18.31 14.88 -0.64
CA MET A 12 -17.57 13.84 -1.34
C MET A 12 -17.98 12.46 -0.84
N THR A 13 -18.06 11.50 -1.74
CA THR A 13 -18.42 10.13 -1.41
C THR A 13 -17.18 9.37 -0.96
N ILE A 14 -17.22 8.83 0.25
CA ILE A 14 -16.13 7.98 0.79
C ILE A 14 -16.63 6.56 0.95
N SER A 15 -15.81 5.61 0.52
CA SER A 15 -15.98 4.18 0.79
C SER A 15 -14.94 3.75 1.82
N VAL A 16 -15.35 2.92 2.78
CA VAL A 16 -14.44 2.36 3.79
C VAL A 16 -14.46 0.85 3.70
N VAL A 17 -13.31 0.26 3.46
CA VAL A 17 -13.09 -1.19 3.47
C VAL A 17 -12.38 -1.54 4.76
N ASN A 18 -13.05 -2.27 5.65
CA ASN A 18 -12.54 -2.58 6.98
C ASN A 18 -11.70 -3.87 7.02
N ARG A 19 -10.99 -4.08 8.13
CA ARG A 19 -10.12 -5.23 8.33
C ARG A 19 -10.81 -6.58 8.12
N LYS A 20 -12.06 -6.75 8.53
CA LYS A 20 -12.80 -8.01 8.37
C LYS A 20 -12.96 -8.43 6.90
N VAL A 21 -13.14 -7.47 6.00
CA VAL A 21 -13.21 -7.73 4.56
C VAL A 21 -11.85 -8.16 4.02
N LEU A 22 -10.79 -7.46 4.42
CA LEU A 22 -9.41 -7.76 4.02
C LEU A 22 -8.99 -9.18 4.50
N GLU A 23 -9.28 -9.55 5.74
CA GLU A 23 -8.97 -10.87 6.30
C GLU A 23 -9.70 -12.02 5.59
N ARG A 24 -10.97 -11.82 5.24
CA ARG A 24 -11.75 -12.83 4.49
C ARG A 24 -11.16 -13.13 3.11
N ARG A 25 -10.58 -12.13 2.47
CA ARG A 25 -9.94 -12.27 1.16
C ARG A 25 -8.58 -12.90 1.23
N PHE A 26 -7.85 -12.64 2.31
CA PHE A 26 -6.48 -13.12 2.54
C PHE A 26 -5.61 -12.98 1.28
N GLN A 27 -5.53 -11.76 0.74
CA GLN A 27 -4.67 -11.42 -0.37
C GLN A 27 -3.50 -10.54 0.10
N PRO A 28 -2.29 -10.67 -0.47
CA PRO A 28 -1.15 -9.84 -0.07
C PRO A 28 -1.39 -8.35 -0.27
N SER A 29 -2.05 -7.97 -1.36
CA SER A 29 -2.40 -6.59 -1.68
C SER A 29 -3.84 -6.27 -1.29
N VAL A 30 -4.10 -5.01 -0.93
CA VAL A 30 -5.46 -4.52 -0.66
C VAL A 30 -6.32 -4.37 -1.92
N LEU A 31 -5.72 -4.31 -3.11
CA LEU A 31 -6.40 -3.98 -4.36
C LEU A 31 -7.57 -4.92 -4.71
N PRO A 32 -7.46 -6.26 -4.58
CA PRO A 32 -8.59 -7.14 -4.87
C PRO A 32 -9.82 -6.85 -4.02
N ALA A 33 -9.64 -6.55 -2.74
CA ALA A 33 -10.74 -6.17 -1.86
C ALA A 33 -11.33 -4.80 -2.24
N LEU A 34 -10.51 -3.86 -2.66
CA LEU A 34 -10.97 -2.54 -3.09
C LEU A 34 -11.80 -2.60 -4.38
N THR A 35 -11.37 -3.37 -5.38
CA THR A 35 -12.11 -3.51 -6.65
C THR A 35 -13.49 -4.11 -6.46
N GLU A 36 -13.70 -4.92 -5.43
CA GLU A 36 -15.00 -5.52 -5.12
C GLU A 36 -15.90 -4.63 -4.27
N GLN A 37 -15.31 -3.86 -3.36
CA GLN A 37 -16.06 -3.11 -2.34
C GLN A 37 -16.24 -1.63 -2.70
N VAL A 38 -15.46 -1.10 -3.63
CA VAL A 38 -15.48 0.33 -3.99
C VAL A 38 -16.09 0.52 -5.37
N PRO A 39 -17.35 1.01 -5.48
CA PRO A 39 -17.99 1.22 -6.76
C PRO A 39 -17.20 2.16 -7.68
N GLY A 40 -16.91 1.69 -8.89
CA GLY A 40 -16.18 2.44 -9.91
C GLY A 40 -14.67 2.40 -9.78
N LEU A 41 -14.11 1.67 -8.81
CA LEU A 41 -12.68 1.37 -8.75
C LEU A 41 -12.40 0.10 -9.55
N PHE A 42 -11.45 0.19 -10.44
CA PHE A 42 -10.92 -0.93 -11.20
C PHE A 42 -9.39 -0.98 -11.03
N ALA A 43 -8.85 -2.18 -10.84
CA ALA A 43 -7.43 -2.43 -10.88
C ALA A 43 -7.14 -3.60 -11.82
N THR A 44 -6.20 -3.44 -12.72
CA THR A 44 -5.81 -4.51 -13.65
C THR A 44 -5.15 -5.63 -12.87
N SER A 45 -5.64 -6.86 -13.04
CA SER A 45 -5.03 -8.09 -12.51
C SER A 45 -4.84 -9.08 -13.66
N ARG A 46 -3.69 -9.73 -13.73
CA ARG A 46 -3.34 -10.70 -14.79
C ARG A 46 -2.95 -12.06 -14.26
N GLY A 47 -2.55 -12.13 -12.98
CA GLY A 47 -2.12 -13.34 -12.31
C GLY A 47 -2.96 -13.69 -11.10
N ILE A 48 -2.64 -14.80 -10.48
CA ILE A 48 -3.22 -15.25 -9.22
C ILE A 48 -2.76 -14.32 -8.09
N MET A 49 -1.51 -13.88 -8.15
CA MET A 49 -0.85 -13.03 -7.17
C MET A 49 0.23 -12.22 -7.86
N GLY A 50 0.46 -11.00 -7.34
CA GLY A 50 1.47 -10.10 -7.86
C GLY A 50 1.00 -9.27 -9.06
N TYR A 51 1.56 -8.09 -9.18
CA TYR A 51 1.25 -7.12 -10.24
C TYR A 51 2.48 -6.79 -11.07
N GLY A 52 3.65 -6.67 -10.43
CA GLY A 52 4.87 -6.22 -11.08
C GLY A 52 4.81 -4.76 -11.52
N VAL A 53 5.85 -4.31 -12.22
CA VAL A 53 5.95 -2.95 -12.78
C VAL A 53 6.65 -2.91 -14.14
N SER A 54 7.05 -4.06 -14.69
CA SER A 54 7.63 -4.18 -16.03
C SER A 54 6.59 -3.92 -17.12
N THR A 55 7.04 -3.81 -18.36
CA THR A 55 6.14 -3.61 -19.51
C THR A 55 5.03 -4.67 -19.54
N GLY A 56 3.81 -4.21 -19.71
CA GLY A 56 2.65 -5.08 -19.69
C GLY A 56 2.24 -5.59 -18.29
N ALA A 57 2.86 -5.12 -17.20
CA ALA A 57 2.47 -5.46 -15.85
C ALA A 57 1.03 -5.04 -15.50
N ALA A 58 0.52 -5.59 -14.41
CA ALA A 58 -0.78 -5.27 -13.87
C ALA A 58 -0.70 -4.13 -12.81
N GLY A 59 -1.78 -3.92 -12.04
CA GLY A 59 -1.81 -2.96 -10.92
C GLY A 59 -2.11 -1.52 -11.33
N GLY A 60 -2.37 -1.25 -12.61
CA GLY A 60 -2.95 0.02 -13.05
C GLY A 60 -4.33 0.21 -12.43
N MET A 61 -4.54 1.35 -11.76
CA MET A 61 -5.80 1.66 -11.08
C MET A 61 -6.57 2.76 -11.80
N ASN A 62 -7.87 2.60 -11.83
CA ASN A 62 -8.81 3.55 -12.41
C ASN A 62 -9.99 3.74 -11.45
N LEU A 63 -10.40 4.97 -11.21
CA LEU A 63 -11.58 5.29 -10.42
C LEU A 63 -12.51 6.20 -11.24
N ARG A 64 -13.69 5.65 -11.59
CA ARG A 64 -14.69 6.35 -12.42
C ARG A 64 -14.13 6.90 -13.75
N GLY A 65 -13.27 6.14 -14.42
CA GLY A 65 -12.64 6.54 -15.68
C GLY A 65 -11.39 7.40 -15.55
N ILE A 66 -11.00 7.82 -14.35
CA ILE A 66 -9.78 8.60 -14.12
C ILE A 66 -8.70 7.70 -13.53
N GLY A 67 -7.52 7.69 -14.13
CA GLY A 67 -6.39 6.82 -13.80
C GLY A 67 -5.97 6.00 -15.01
N GLY A 68 -5.17 4.99 -14.79
CA GLY A 68 -4.65 4.13 -15.85
C GLY A 68 -3.22 3.71 -15.59
N SER A 69 -2.41 3.65 -16.60
CA SER A 69 -0.99 3.34 -16.52
C SER A 69 -0.15 4.42 -17.23
N PRO A 70 0.80 5.06 -16.57
CA PRO A 70 0.95 5.17 -15.12
C PRO A 70 -0.22 5.92 -14.49
N THR A 71 -0.53 5.69 -13.24
CA THR A 71 -1.71 6.27 -12.56
C THR A 71 -1.54 7.77 -12.27
N ALA A 72 -1.59 8.58 -13.28
CA ALA A 72 -1.83 9.99 -13.08
C ALA A 72 -3.30 10.19 -12.64
N GLY A 73 -3.51 10.79 -11.49
CA GLY A 73 -4.84 11.18 -11.04
C GLY A 73 -5.48 10.36 -9.92
N LEU A 74 -4.82 9.29 -9.44
CA LEU A 74 -5.24 8.54 -8.26
C LEU A 74 -4.11 8.51 -7.23
N LEU A 75 -4.30 9.17 -6.08
CA LEU A 75 -3.29 9.25 -5.04
C LEU A 75 -3.48 8.13 -4.02
N VAL A 76 -2.42 7.37 -3.78
CA VAL A 76 -2.38 6.37 -2.70
C VAL A 76 -1.58 6.92 -1.53
N LEU A 77 -2.14 6.81 -0.33
CA LEU A 77 -1.53 7.22 0.94
C LEU A 77 -1.42 6.02 1.87
N ILE A 78 -0.39 5.99 2.71
CA ILE A 78 -0.32 5.16 3.92
C ILE A 78 -0.24 6.10 5.11
N ASP A 79 -1.22 6.04 6.02
CA ASP A 79 -1.38 6.97 7.15
C ASP A 79 -1.26 8.45 6.76
N GLY A 80 -1.78 8.82 5.56
CA GLY A 80 -1.70 10.18 5.02
C GLY A 80 -0.41 10.51 4.27
N HIS A 81 0.56 9.61 4.20
CA HIS A 81 1.84 9.82 3.48
C HIS A 81 1.78 9.27 2.06
N PRO A 82 2.03 10.09 1.02
CA PRO A 82 1.96 9.68 -0.38
C PRO A 82 2.87 8.49 -0.70
N GLN A 83 2.32 7.55 -1.48
CA GLN A 83 3.00 6.34 -1.93
C GLN A 83 3.07 6.31 -3.45
N TYR A 84 4.13 6.85 -4.03
CA TYR A 84 4.38 6.78 -5.46
C TYR A 84 5.87 6.64 -5.74
N MET A 85 6.18 6.18 -6.93
CA MET A 85 7.54 6.14 -7.42
C MET A 85 7.89 7.54 -7.95
N GLY A 86 8.83 8.24 -7.30
CA GLY A 86 9.10 9.66 -7.47
C GLY A 86 9.10 10.18 -8.93
N LEU A 87 10.00 9.69 -9.76
CA LEU A 87 10.16 10.20 -11.13
C LEU A 87 9.01 9.80 -12.07
N MET A 88 8.48 8.57 -11.93
CA MET A 88 7.54 7.99 -12.90
C MET A 88 6.09 8.05 -12.41
N GLY A 89 5.82 8.35 -11.14
CA GLY A 89 4.46 8.39 -10.59
C GLY A 89 3.72 7.04 -10.62
N HIS A 90 4.42 5.93 -10.89
CA HIS A 90 3.81 4.61 -11.01
C HIS A 90 3.30 4.12 -9.66
N PRO A 91 2.11 3.53 -9.60
CA PRO A 91 1.69 2.77 -8.44
C PRO A 91 2.54 1.52 -8.34
N ILE A 92 2.95 1.19 -7.13
CA ILE A 92 3.60 -0.10 -6.85
C ILE A 92 2.59 -0.94 -6.07
N ALA A 93 1.69 -1.55 -6.81
CA ALA A 93 0.52 -2.24 -6.27
C ALA A 93 0.87 -3.34 -5.26
N ASP A 94 2.02 -4.00 -5.46
CA ASP A 94 2.54 -5.02 -4.55
C ASP A 94 3.06 -4.45 -3.22
N ALA A 95 3.27 -3.14 -3.11
CA ALA A 95 3.63 -2.46 -1.86
C ALA A 95 2.39 -2.07 -1.01
N TYR A 96 1.19 -2.15 -1.56
CA TYR A 96 -0.06 -1.83 -0.85
C TYR A 96 -0.56 -3.06 -0.07
N GLN A 97 0.16 -3.39 0.99
CA GLN A 97 0.03 -4.67 1.68
C GLN A 97 -1.16 -4.73 2.65
N THR A 98 -1.88 -5.84 2.62
CA THR A 98 -2.98 -6.13 3.55
C THR A 98 -2.48 -6.31 4.99
N MET A 99 -1.28 -6.85 5.19
CA MET A 99 -0.75 -7.18 6.50
C MET A 99 -0.63 -5.99 7.47
N LEU A 100 -0.29 -4.80 6.95
CA LEU A 100 -0.17 -3.58 7.76
C LEU A 100 -1.51 -2.84 7.92
N THR A 101 -2.50 -3.19 7.11
CA THR A 101 -3.73 -2.41 6.93
C THR A 101 -4.78 -2.74 7.98
N ASP A 102 -5.32 -1.73 8.66
CA ASP A 102 -6.51 -1.80 9.51
C ASP A 102 -7.79 -1.58 8.70
N ARG A 103 -7.79 -0.55 7.86
CA ARG A 103 -8.86 -0.24 6.92
C ARG A 103 -8.31 0.57 5.75
N VAL A 104 -9.07 0.62 4.68
CA VAL A 104 -8.78 1.51 3.55
C VAL A 104 -9.95 2.48 3.37
N GLU A 105 -9.64 3.76 3.27
CA GLU A 105 -10.59 4.84 3.04
C GLU A 105 -10.40 5.33 1.61
N VAL A 106 -11.44 5.26 0.79
CA VAL A 106 -11.38 5.69 -0.62
C VAL A 106 -12.27 6.89 -0.82
N LEU A 107 -11.66 8.04 -1.04
CA LEU A 107 -12.32 9.28 -1.42
C LEU A 107 -12.56 9.26 -2.93
N ARG A 108 -13.82 9.22 -3.33
CA ARG A 108 -14.23 9.11 -4.75
C ARG A 108 -14.60 10.48 -5.31
N GLY A 109 -13.75 11.02 -6.15
CA GLY A 109 -13.95 12.31 -6.81
C GLY A 109 -12.75 13.23 -6.65
N PRO A 110 -12.78 14.41 -7.29
CA PRO A 110 -11.65 15.32 -7.33
C PRO A 110 -11.28 15.82 -5.92
N ALA A 111 -10.05 15.58 -5.54
CA ALA A 111 -9.50 15.96 -4.23
C ALA A 111 -8.20 16.77 -4.37
N SER A 112 -7.92 17.29 -5.54
CA SER A 112 -6.66 17.98 -5.86
C SER A 112 -6.43 19.24 -5.03
N VAL A 113 -7.50 19.92 -4.60
CA VAL A 113 -7.41 21.10 -3.72
C VAL A 113 -6.81 20.74 -2.35
N LEU A 114 -7.07 19.51 -1.86
CA LEU A 114 -6.60 19.05 -0.55
C LEU A 114 -5.28 18.26 -0.65
N TYR A 115 -5.09 17.52 -1.73
CA TYR A 115 -4.02 16.51 -1.83
C TYR A 115 -3.07 16.72 -3.02
N GLY A 116 -3.29 17.76 -3.84
CA GLY A 116 -2.44 18.06 -4.99
C GLY A 116 -2.87 17.34 -6.28
N SER A 117 -2.10 17.57 -7.35
CA SER A 117 -2.45 17.19 -8.74
C SER A 117 -2.70 15.69 -8.95
N ASN A 118 -2.08 14.84 -8.18
CA ASN A 118 -2.24 13.38 -8.32
C ASN A 118 -3.58 12.85 -7.76
N ALA A 119 -4.44 13.71 -7.18
CA ALA A 119 -5.70 13.35 -6.59
C ALA A 119 -6.92 13.79 -7.42
N MET A 120 -6.81 13.87 -8.74
CA MET A 120 -7.91 14.30 -9.62
C MET A 120 -9.09 13.34 -9.63
N GLY A 121 -8.82 12.04 -9.64
CA GLY A 121 -9.85 10.98 -9.61
C GLY A 121 -10.26 10.58 -8.20
N GLY A 122 -9.40 10.80 -7.23
CA GLY A 122 -9.64 10.42 -5.84
C GLY A 122 -8.39 10.10 -5.05
N VAL A 123 -8.61 9.67 -3.82
CA VAL A 123 -7.55 9.30 -2.87
C VAL A 123 -7.87 7.94 -2.25
N ILE A 124 -6.88 7.08 -2.21
CA ILE A 124 -6.92 5.81 -1.48
C ILE A 124 -6.01 5.96 -0.27
N ASN A 125 -6.54 5.98 0.95
CA ASN A 125 -5.76 6.07 2.17
C ASN A 125 -5.77 4.74 2.92
N ILE A 126 -4.63 4.10 3.00
CA ILE A 126 -4.39 2.88 3.76
C ILE A 126 -4.06 3.30 5.19
N VAL A 127 -4.97 3.00 6.11
CA VAL A 127 -4.78 3.28 7.54
C VAL A 127 -4.17 2.06 8.20
N THR A 128 -3.03 2.24 8.86
CA THR A 128 -2.29 1.14 9.46
C THR A 128 -2.88 0.66 10.78
N ARG A 129 -2.59 -0.58 11.13
CA ARG A 129 -3.01 -1.23 12.38
C ARG A 129 -2.50 -0.50 13.61
N LYS A 130 -3.35 -0.42 14.63
CA LYS A 130 -3.03 0.11 15.96
C LYS A 130 -3.56 -0.83 17.04
N MET A 131 -2.96 -0.79 18.24
CA MET A 131 -3.49 -1.43 19.42
C MET A 131 -4.01 -0.34 20.37
N GLN A 132 -5.33 -0.32 20.61
CA GLN A 132 -5.98 0.73 21.42
C GLN A 132 -6.29 0.25 22.85
N GLU A 133 -6.54 -1.04 23.02
CA GLU A 133 -6.86 -1.67 24.31
C GLU A 133 -5.62 -2.35 24.89
N ASP A 134 -5.47 -2.30 26.21
CA ASP A 134 -4.39 -3.00 26.89
C ASP A 134 -4.50 -4.53 26.66
N GLY A 135 -3.35 -5.15 26.48
CA GLY A 135 -3.24 -6.59 26.26
C GLY A 135 -2.28 -6.96 25.13
N VAL A 136 -2.30 -8.23 24.77
CA VAL A 136 -1.52 -8.83 23.68
C VAL A 136 -2.47 -9.55 22.74
N LYS A 137 -2.37 -9.25 21.45
CA LYS A 137 -3.15 -9.93 20.40
C LYS A 137 -2.17 -10.44 19.33
N THR A 138 -2.03 -11.76 19.25
CA THR A 138 -1.26 -12.43 18.20
C THR A 138 -2.21 -13.04 17.18
N HIS A 139 -1.89 -12.85 15.90
CA HIS A 139 -2.62 -13.43 14.78
C HIS A 139 -1.62 -14.09 13.84
N ALA A 140 -1.90 -15.32 13.45
CA ALA A 140 -1.15 -16.03 12.43
C ALA A 140 -2.12 -16.66 11.44
N GLN A 141 -1.81 -16.52 10.15
CA GLN A 141 -2.61 -17.08 9.08
C GLN A 141 -1.70 -17.69 8.02
N ILE A 142 -2.10 -18.85 7.51
CA ILE A 142 -1.44 -19.54 6.42
C ILE A 142 -2.50 -20.01 5.42
N GLY A 143 -2.24 -19.84 4.15
CA GLY A 143 -3.05 -20.35 3.05
C GLY A 143 -2.17 -21.05 2.03
N TYR A 144 -2.65 -22.18 1.51
CA TYR A 144 -2.01 -22.89 0.42
C TYR A 144 -3.04 -23.23 -0.66
N GLY A 145 -2.68 -23.07 -1.92
CA GLY A 145 -3.59 -23.23 -3.04
C GLY A 145 -2.92 -23.72 -4.31
N SER A 146 -3.68 -23.72 -5.41
CA SER A 146 -3.21 -24.13 -6.75
C SER A 146 -1.96 -23.37 -7.17
N TYR A 147 -1.18 -23.95 -8.06
CA TYR A 147 0.07 -23.39 -8.59
C TYR A 147 1.11 -23.08 -7.50
N ASN A 148 1.19 -23.99 -6.50
CA ASN A 148 2.12 -23.83 -5.37
C ASN A 148 1.99 -22.48 -4.66
N THR A 149 0.78 -21.93 -4.63
CA THR A 149 0.50 -20.64 -4.01
C THR A 149 0.52 -20.78 -2.49
N LEU A 150 1.43 -20.06 -1.84
CA LEU A 150 1.56 -19.98 -0.39
C LEU A 150 1.40 -18.54 0.07
N GLN A 151 0.58 -18.32 1.07
CA GLN A 151 0.37 -17.03 1.71
C GLN A 151 0.55 -17.19 3.22
N THR A 152 1.35 -16.34 3.82
CA THR A 152 1.57 -16.36 5.27
C THR A 152 1.56 -14.95 5.84
N GLU A 153 0.93 -14.80 6.99
CA GLU A 153 0.97 -13.56 7.78
C GLU A 153 1.08 -13.91 9.27
N VAL A 154 2.01 -13.26 9.96
CA VAL A 154 2.09 -13.31 11.41
C VAL A 154 2.14 -11.89 11.95
N SER A 155 1.26 -11.56 12.88
CA SER A 155 1.24 -10.25 13.52
C SER A 155 1.12 -10.36 15.05
N ASN A 156 1.86 -9.52 15.73
CA ASN A 156 1.77 -9.34 17.17
C ASN A 156 1.46 -7.89 17.49
N ARG A 157 0.48 -7.66 18.36
CA ARG A 157 0.06 -6.33 18.80
C ARG A 157 0.02 -6.30 20.31
N ILE A 158 0.69 -5.35 20.88
CA ILE A 158 0.82 -5.19 22.34
C ILE A 158 0.43 -3.77 22.71
N ARG A 159 -0.33 -3.63 23.79
CA ARG A 159 -0.47 -2.37 24.52
C ARG A 159 -0.34 -2.66 26.00
N LYS A 160 0.48 -1.87 26.68
CA LYS A 160 0.64 -1.90 28.13
C LYS A 160 0.73 -0.48 28.65
N GLY A 161 -0.37 0.01 29.21
CA GLY A 161 -0.48 1.39 29.66
C GLY A 161 -0.22 2.39 28.52
N ARG A 162 0.85 3.14 28.64
CA ARG A 162 1.25 4.19 27.68
C ARG A 162 1.99 3.68 26.44
N PHE A 163 2.49 2.46 26.47
CA PHE A 163 3.25 1.88 25.35
C PHE A 163 2.36 1.02 24.47
N SER A 164 2.54 1.12 23.15
CA SER A 164 1.91 0.25 22.18
C SER A 164 2.88 -0.17 21.09
N SER A 165 2.74 -1.40 20.61
CA SER A 165 3.51 -1.91 19.48
C SER A 165 2.66 -2.76 18.56
N VAL A 166 2.98 -2.74 17.28
CA VAL A 166 2.46 -3.64 16.25
C VAL A 166 3.66 -4.13 15.45
N VAL A 167 3.84 -5.43 15.34
CA VAL A 167 4.85 -6.05 14.48
C VAL A 167 4.18 -7.08 13.61
N THR A 168 4.41 -7.01 12.31
CA THR A 168 3.81 -7.95 11.35
C THR A 168 4.87 -8.38 10.33
N GLY A 169 4.87 -9.66 9.98
CA GLY A 169 5.67 -10.22 8.89
C GLY A 169 4.78 -11.04 7.96
N SER A 170 5.11 -11.06 6.68
CA SER A 170 4.45 -11.89 5.68
C SER A 170 5.42 -12.46 4.68
N TYR A 171 5.08 -13.64 4.16
CA TYR A 171 5.72 -14.26 3.02
C TYR A 171 4.65 -14.83 2.09
N ASN A 172 4.76 -14.50 0.82
CA ASN A 172 3.81 -14.91 -0.20
C ASN A 172 4.54 -15.38 -1.44
N ARG A 173 4.07 -16.45 -2.07
CA ARG A 173 4.60 -16.93 -3.34
C ARG A 173 3.55 -17.63 -4.18
N THR A 174 3.76 -17.69 -5.47
CA THR A 174 3.03 -18.55 -6.42
C THR A 174 3.92 -18.84 -7.64
N ASP A 175 3.75 -20.01 -8.24
CA ASP A 175 4.40 -20.33 -9.52
C ASP A 175 3.62 -19.72 -10.70
N GLY A 176 2.38 -19.22 -10.45
CA GLY A 176 1.53 -18.66 -11.48
C GLY A 176 0.77 -19.74 -12.28
N HIS A 177 -0.25 -19.32 -13.02
CA HIS A 177 -1.07 -20.21 -13.84
C HIS A 177 -0.55 -20.39 -15.28
N ARG A 178 0.58 -19.73 -15.58
CA ARG A 178 1.32 -19.81 -16.85
C ARG A 178 2.81 -19.80 -16.56
N ASP A 179 3.59 -20.33 -17.48
CA ASP A 179 5.06 -20.26 -17.43
C ASP A 179 5.53 -18.79 -17.37
N ASN A 180 6.57 -18.53 -16.61
CA ASN A 180 7.13 -17.20 -16.35
C ASN A 180 6.14 -16.20 -15.70
N MET A 181 5.27 -16.69 -14.81
CA MET A 181 4.35 -15.87 -14.03
C MET A 181 4.57 -15.99 -12.52
N GLU A 182 5.78 -16.31 -12.13
CA GLU A 182 6.13 -16.50 -10.74
C GLU A 182 6.09 -15.16 -9.99
N PHE A 183 5.62 -15.25 -8.76
CA PHE A 183 5.63 -14.14 -7.82
C PHE A 183 6.18 -14.61 -6.47
N GLU A 184 7.01 -13.77 -5.86
CA GLU A 184 7.51 -13.96 -4.51
C GLU A 184 7.59 -12.63 -3.79
N GLN A 185 7.13 -12.57 -2.52
CA GLN A 185 7.09 -11.35 -1.74
C GLN A 185 7.40 -11.59 -0.27
N TYR A 186 8.23 -10.73 0.29
CA TYR A 186 8.52 -10.58 1.71
C TYR A 186 7.99 -9.23 2.20
N GLY A 187 7.29 -9.23 3.31
CA GLY A 187 6.77 -8.02 3.93
C GLY A 187 7.13 -7.95 5.41
N GLY A 188 7.51 -6.76 5.87
CA GLY A 188 7.76 -6.46 7.27
C GLY A 188 7.18 -5.10 7.65
N TYR A 189 6.48 -5.04 8.78
CA TYR A 189 5.92 -3.81 9.33
C TYR A 189 6.11 -3.78 10.84
N ALA A 190 6.58 -2.66 11.34
CA ALA A 190 6.65 -2.39 12.77
C ALA A 190 6.17 -0.97 13.07
N LYS A 191 5.33 -0.82 14.10
CA LYS A 191 4.85 0.47 14.61
C LYS A 191 4.97 0.49 16.12
N LEU A 192 5.58 1.53 16.65
CA LEU A 192 5.70 1.79 18.08
C LEU A 192 4.97 3.08 18.42
N GLY A 193 4.30 3.11 19.56
CA GLY A 193 3.61 4.30 20.05
C GLY A 193 3.80 4.47 21.55
N TYR A 194 3.91 5.72 21.98
CA TYR A 194 4.00 6.09 23.38
C TYR A 194 3.13 7.31 23.67
N ASP A 195 2.22 7.15 24.63
CA ASP A 195 1.32 8.21 25.09
C ASP A 195 1.99 8.90 26.28
N PHE A 196 2.56 10.11 26.10
CA PHE A 196 3.17 10.87 27.19
C PHE A 196 2.15 11.24 28.27
N ASN A 197 0.95 11.63 27.81
CA ASN A 197 -0.23 11.92 28.62
C ASN A 197 -1.48 11.79 27.73
N ASP A 198 -2.65 12.19 28.22
CA ASP A 198 -3.93 12.09 27.51
C ASP A 198 -3.99 13.00 26.25
N SER A 199 -3.13 14.01 26.22
CA SER A 199 -3.11 14.99 25.13
C SER A 199 -1.98 14.79 24.14
N TRP A 200 -0.86 14.16 24.51
CA TRP A 200 0.34 14.04 23.68
C TRP A 200 0.74 12.60 23.42
N LYS A 201 0.96 12.29 22.15
CA LYS A 201 1.36 10.99 21.69
C LYS A 201 2.49 11.07 20.67
N LEU A 202 3.50 10.22 20.83
CA LEU A 202 4.54 9.96 19.85
C LEU A 202 4.32 8.58 19.23
N TRP A 203 4.47 8.46 17.94
CA TRP A 203 4.55 7.16 17.29
C TRP A 203 5.51 7.20 16.12
N GLY A 204 6.06 6.04 15.80
CA GLY A 204 6.90 5.84 14.64
C GLY A 204 6.64 4.48 14.04
N ASP A 205 6.84 4.34 12.73
CA ASP A 205 6.72 3.09 12.02
C ASP A 205 7.79 2.89 10.95
N VAL A 206 7.95 1.64 10.57
CA VAL A 206 8.72 1.22 9.42
C VAL A 206 7.95 0.14 8.66
N ASN A 207 7.88 0.29 7.36
CA ASN A 207 7.33 -0.70 6.42
C ASN A 207 8.39 -1.04 5.38
N ILE A 208 8.62 -2.32 5.14
CA ILE A 208 9.53 -2.82 4.10
C ILE A 208 8.81 -3.90 3.32
N THR A 209 8.88 -3.79 2.00
CA THR A 209 8.37 -4.79 1.06
C THR A 209 9.45 -5.09 0.05
N GLN A 210 9.74 -6.36 -0.15
CA GLN A 210 10.57 -6.84 -1.24
C GLN A 210 9.78 -7.87 -2.05
N PHE A 211 9.76 -7.71 -3.36
CA PHE A 211 9.11 -8.68 -4.23
C PHE A 211 9.84 -8.88 -5.55
N LYS A 212 9.63 -10.07 -6.11
CA LYS A 212 9.94 -10.44 -7.48
C LYS A 212 8.65 -10.82 -8.18
N ALA A 213 8.42 -10.28 -9.36
CA ALA A 213 7.26 -10.59 -10.19
C ALA A 213 7.73 -10.79 -11.64
N SER A 214 7.33 -11.91 -12.24
CA SER A 214 7.55 -12.21 -13.65
C SER A 214 6.26 -11.98 -14.42
N ASN A 215 6.36 -11.53 -15.68
CA ASN A 215 5.19 -11.22 -16.52
C ASN A 215 5.46 -11.69 -17.95
N PRO A 216 4.86 -12.81 -18.38
CA PRO A 216 5.09 -13.35 -19.72
C PRO A 216 4.35 -12.58 -20.82
N GLY A 217 3.53 -11.56 -20.49
CA GLY A 217 2.74 -10.84 -21.48
C GLY A 217 1.61 -11.68 -22.09
N GLU A 218 1.28 -11.41 -23.35
CA GLU A 218 0.20 -12.11 -24.07
C GLU A 218 0.58 -13.55 -24.44
N ALA A 219 -0.39 -14.46 -24.43
CA ALA A 219 -0.14 -15.88 -24.73
C ALA A 219 0.36 -16.12 -26.16
N GLY A 220 -0.13 -15.34 -27.13
CA GLY A 220 0.24 -15.45 -28.54
C GLY A 220 1.56 -14.73 -28.90
N ASN A 221 2.03 -13.82 -28.04
CA ASN A 221 3.26 -13.07 -28.26
C ASN A 221 3.95 -12.80 -26.91
N PRO A 222 4.54 -13.81 -26.27
CA PRO A 222 5.10 -13.70 -24.94
C PRO A 222 6.36 -12.83 -24.91
N TYR A 223 6.61 -12.21 -23.77
CA TYR A 223 7.87 -11.60 -23.44
C TYR A 223 8.86 -12.66 -22.96
N ILE A 224 10.12 -12.50 -23.33
CA ILE A 224 11.29 -13.21 -22.81
C ILE A 224 11.94 -12.30 -21.77
N ASP A 225 12.35 -12.84 -20.62
CA ASP A 225 13.03 -12.13 -19.53
C ASP A 225 12.31 -10.87 -19.02
N ASN A 226 10.99 -10.87 -18.94
CA ASN A 226 10.22 -9.79 -18.36
C ASN A 226 9.99 -10.06 -16.87
N ASP A 227 10.78 -9.39 -16.02
CA ASP A 227 10.66 -9.49 -14.58
C ASP A 227 10.96 -8.17 -13.87
N SER A 228 10.48 -8.05 -12.65
CA SER A 228 10.79 -6.93 -11.78
C SER A 228 11.18 -7.40 -10.38
N ARG A 229 12.27 -6.82 -9.85
CA ARG A 229 12.72 -7.02 -8.46
C ARG A 229 12.72 -5.67 -7.77
N ILE A 230 11.84 -5.54 -6.80
CA ILE A 230 11.59 -4.25 -6.15
C ILE A 230 11.70 -4.38 -4.65
N THR A 231 12.43 -3.45 -4.06
CA THR A 231 12.40 -3.21 -2.62
C THR A 231 11.83 -1.81 -2.39
N ARG A 232 10.78 -1.73 -1.58
CA ARG A 232 10.18 -0.47 -1.14
C ARG A 232 10.20 -0.40 0.37
N GLY A 233 10.52 0.77 0.88
CA GLY A 233 10.46 1.04 2.31
C GLY A 233 9.87 2.42 2.58
N MET A 234 9.25 2.53 3.73
CA MET A 234 8.77 3.77 4.30
C MET A 234 9.07 3.76 5.79
N THR A 235 9.47 4.88 6.32
CA THR A 235 9.49 5.13 7.76
C THR A 235 8.79 6.44 8.05
N SER A 236 8.09 6.50 9.16
CA SER A 236 7.47 7.73 9.63
C SER A 236 7.64 7.91 11.13
N LEU A 237 7.61 9.17 11.55
CA LEU A 237 7.62 9.59 12.95
C LEU A 237 6.64 10.74 13.10
N ALA A 238 5.74 10.66 14.07
CA ALA A 238 4.77 11.71 14.31
C ALA A 238 4.59 11.99 15.80
N LEU A 239 4.58 13.27 16.12
CA LEU A 239 4.18 13.81 17.41
C LEU A 239 2.79 14.44 17.24
N GLU A 240 1.80 13.87 17.90
CA GLU A 240 0.41 14.32 17.82
C GLU A 240 0.00 14.94 19.16
N ASN A 241 -0.79 16.01 19.09
CA ASN A 241 -1.50 16.49 20.26
C ASN A 241 -3.00 16.56 20.01
N ARG A 242 -3.77 16.46 21.10
CA ARG A 242 -5.23 16.52 21.06
C ARG A 242 -5.75 17.14 22.34
N TYR A 243 -6.38 18.30 22.21
CA TYR A 243 -7.11 19.01 23.25
C TYR A 243 -8.60 19.06 22.91
N GLU A 244 -9.43 19.53 23.83
CA GLU A 244 -10.89 19.61 23.62
C GLU A 244 -11.27 20.41 22.35
N LYS A 245 -10.60 21.55 22.13
CA LYS A 245 -10.91 22.50 21.05
C LYS A 245 -9.88 22.56 19.94
N SER A 246 -8.76 21.88 20.08
CA SER A 246 -7.68 21.92 19.08
C SER A 246 -6.96 20.58 18.97
N SER A 247 -6.41 20.31 17.82
CA SER A 247 -5.50 19.19 17.61
C SER A 247 -4.41 19.57 16.62
N GLY A 248 -3.24 18.98 16.77
CA GLY A 248 -2.12 19.21 15.88
C GLY A 248 -1.26 17.96 15.72
N ALA A 249 -0.51 17.91 14.66
CA ALA A 249 0.49 16.89 14.42
C ALA A 249 1.72 17.49 13.74
N LEU A 250 2.89 17.07 14.18
CA LEU A 250 4.15 17.24 13.47
C LEU A 250 4.59 15.87 13.00
N SER A 251 4.72 15.69 11.70
CA SER A 251 5.12 14.40 11.12
C SER A 251 6.30 14.55 10.19
N PHE A 252 7.15 13.54 10.23
CA PHE A 252 8.24 13.32 9.29
C PHE A 252 8.05 11.95 8.65
N PHE A 253 8.26 11.84 7.35
CA PHE A 253 8.31 10.56 6.68
C PHE A 253 9.41 10.52 5.63
N TYR A 254 9.90 9.31 5.37
CA TYR A 254 10.91 9.03 4.38
C TYR A 254 10.55 7.76 3.62
N ASN A 255 10.36 7.89 2.31
CA ASN A 255 10.15 6.78 1.40
C ASN A 255 11.42 6.49 0.63
N TRP A 256 11.73 5.22 0.45
CA TRP A 256 12.84 4.79 -0.41
C TRP A 256 12.47 3.59 -1.25
N GLY A 257 13.16 3.42 -2.36
CA GLY A 257 12.96 2.28 -3.23
C GLY A 257 14.18 1.97 -4.07
N ARG A 258 14.41 0.68 -4.29
CA ARG A 258 15.35 0.15 -5.27
C ARG A 258 14.58 -0.74 -6.21
N HIS A 259 14.63 -0.40 -7.50
CA HIS A 259 13.90 -1.06 -8.55
C HIS A 259 14.88 -1.57 -9.59
N LYS A 260 14.83 -2.86 -9.84
CA LYS A 260 15.44 -3.52 -10.99
C LYS A 260 14.29 -4.03 -11.84
N ILE A 261 14.15 -3.48 -13.04
CA ILE A 261 13.07 -3.77 -13.96
C ILE A 261 13.70 -4.27 -15.25
N ASN A 262 13.32 -5.46 -15.66
CA ASN A 262 13.63 -6.02 -16.96
C ASN A 262 12.32 -6.03 -17.74
N ASP A 263 12.23 -5.16 -18.74
CA ASP A 263 11.02 -5.00 -19.55
C ASP A 263 10.83 -6.14 -20.56
N GLY A 264 11.79 -7.03 -20.63
CA GLY A 264 11.75 -8.16 -21.54
C GLY A 264 11.83 -7.76 -23.02
N TYR A 265 11.73 -8.74 -23.88
CA TYR A 265 11.72 -8.57 -25.32
C TYR A 265 10.92 -9.67 -25.99
N HIS A 266 10.37 -9.40 -27.16
CA HIS A 266 9.78 -10.44 -28.01
C HIS A 266 10.85 -11.21 -28.76
N PRO A 267 10.57 -12.42 -29.22
CA PRO A 267 11.49 -13.20 -30.05
C PRO A 267 12.05 -12.35 -31.21
N GLY A 268 13.39 -12.23 -31.30
CA GLY A 268 14.08 -11.39 -32.29
C GLY A 268 14.34 -9.95 -31.85
N GLY A 269 13.86 -9.52 -30.69
CA GLY A 269 14.14 -8.24 -30.07
C GLY A 269 15.43 -8.18 -29.26
N THR A 270 15.73 -7.05 -28.65
CA THR A 270 16.90 -6.84 -27.79
C THR A 270 16.49 -6.70 -26.32
N PRO A 271 17.24 -7.30 -25.39
CA PRO A 271 16.99 -7.14 -23.95
C PRO A 271 17.04 -5.66 -23.50
N GLN A 272 16.13 -5.28 -22.61
CA GLN A 272 16.10 -3.96 -21.96
C GLN A 272 16.02 -4.14 -20.45
N GLU A 273 17.00 -3.58 -19.75
CA GLU A 273 17.05 -3.62 -18.29
C GLU A 273 17.17 -2.19 -17.73
N SER A 274 16.37 -1.87 -16.74
CA SER A 274 16.35 -0.56 -16.09
C SER A 274 16.55 -0.66 -14.59
N HIS A 275 17.41 0.19 -14.05
CA HIS A 275 17.69 0.30 -12.63
C HIS A 275 17.30 1.68 -12.12
N PHE A 276 16.43 1.72 -11.12
CA PHE A 276 16.00 2.96 -10.50
C PHE A 276 16.22 2.94 -8.99
N ARG A 277 16.66 4.07 -8.46
CA ARG A 277 16.66 4.37 -7.04
C ARG A 277 15.80 5.59 -6.80
N SER A 278 14.82 5.48 -5.91
CA SER A 278 13.98 6.62 -5.54
C SER A 278 14.06 6.89 -4.04
N GLU A 279 14.14 8.17 -3.70
CA GLU A 279 14.10 8.65 -2.32
C GLU A 279 13.19 9.87 -2.25
N GLU A 280 12.32 9.91 -1.26
CA GLU A 280 11.46 11.05 -1.00
C GLU A 280 11.37 11.33 0.48
N ARG A 281 11.56 12.60 0.86
CA ARG A 281 11.51 13.08 2.24
C ARG A 281 10.52 14.22 2.34
N ARG A 282 9.66 14.21 3.34
CA ARG A 282 8.80 15.34 3.67
C ARG A 282 8.65 15.52 5.18
N VAL A 283 8.54 16.78 5.59
CA VAL A 283 8.15 17.19 6.93
C VAL A 283 6.83 17.92 6.81
N GLY A 284 5.81 17.44 7.53
CA GLY A 284 4.48 18.04 7.53
C GLY A 284 4.08 18.52 8.91
N LYS A 285 3.36 19.65 8.97
CA LYS A 285 2.72 20.17 10.18
C LYS A 285 1.24 20.36 9.89
N GLU A 286 0.40 19.72 10.69
CA GLU A 286 -1.05 19.94 10.67
C GLU A 286 -1.49 20.57 11.99
N CYS A 287 -2.24 21.68 11.89
CA CYS A 287 -2.95 22.27 13.01
C CYS A 287 -4.43 22.39 12.63
N ARG A 288 -5.31 21.90 13.48
CA ARG A 288 -6.77 22.02 13.31
C ARG A 288 -7.37 22.64 14.57
N SER A 289 -8.12 23.73 14.38
CA SER A 289 -9.07 24.22 15.36
C SER A 289 -10.42 23.55 15.13
N ARG A 290 -11.14 23.22 16.19
CA ARG A 290 -12.51 22.69 16.13
C ARG A 290 -13.51 23.77 16.38
#